data_790a1eb7972eef79583c53920a12c4f3
#
_entry.id   790a1eb7972eef79583c53920a12c4f3
#
_cell.length_a   1.000
_cell.length_b   1.000
_cell.length_c   1.000
_cell.angle_alpha   90.00
_cell.angle_beta   90.00
_cell.angle_gamma   90.00
#
_symmetry.space_group_name_H-M   'P 1'
#
loop_
_entity.id
_entity.type
_entity.pdbx_description
1 polymer ?
#
loop_
_entity_poly.entity_id
_entity_poly.type
_entity_poly.pdbx_seq_one_letter_code
_entity_poly.pdbx_strand_id
1 'polypeptide(L)'
;LAPSIQDILTDEAYKYVDDNESAHDGLPTEWGNKQVICMFFPDDSPQGEEFSKGVTMIDADGVELGENQNLNKTGACIGGFERYSNGLDFMMDSTRLARGTLSVGYDVGQWGYYVHTIGGLNADAMTGDFNGAYWNLNHNGVVSMVGIGDLVMSEGDVISWSIETW
;
A
#
# COMPACT_ATOMS: atom_id res chain seq x y z
N LEU A 1 -21.57 -10.73 -27.38
CA LEU A 1 -21.46 -9.33 -26.98
C LEU A 1 -21.57 -8.39 -28.14
N ALA A 2 -22.32 -7.35 -27.99
CA ALA A 2 -22.38 -6.31 -29.00
C ALA A 2 -21.01 -5.68 -29.15
N PRO A 3 -20.43 -5.63 -30.33
CA PRO A 3 -19.03 -5.28 -30.47
C PRO A 3 -18.66 -3.90 -29.97
N SER A 4 -19.51 -2.92 -30.13
CA SER A 4 -19.11 -1.56 -29.77
C SER A 4 -19.41 -1.20 -28.32
N ILE A 5 -20.65 -1.20 -27.90
CA ILE A 5 -21.03 -0.77 -26.56
C ILE A 5 -20.60 -1.82 -25.54
N GLN A 6 -20.79 -3.08 -25.88
CA GLN A 6 -20.45 -4.13 -24.97
C GLN A 6 -18.95 -4.37 -24.88
N ASP A 7 -18.23 -4.16 -25.98
CA ASP A 7 -16.76 -4.18 -25.95
C ASP A 7 -16.22 -3.04 -25.10
N ILE A 8 -16.81 -1.87 -25.19
CA ILE A 8 -16.42 -0.72 -24.35
C ILE A 8 -16.67 -1.03 -22.88
N LEU A 9 -17.84 -1.56 -22.53
CA LEU A 9 -18.14 -1.95 -21.15
C LEU A 9 -17.26 -3.08 -20.67
N THR A 10 -16.97 -4.03 -21.54
CA THR A 10 -16.07 -5.14 -21.22
C THR A 10 -14.64 -4.66 -21.06
N ASP A 11 -14.17 -3.78 -21.92
CA ASP A 11 -12.83 -3.22 -21.83
C ASP A 11 -12.65 -2.42 -20.53
N GLU A 12 -13.63 -1.65 -20.12
CA GLU A 12 -13.56 -0.93 -18.86
C GLU A 12 -13.60 -1.88 -17.66
N ALA A 13 -14.42 -2.91 -17.71
CA ALA A 13 -14.46 -3.93 -16.67
C ALA A 13 -13.13 -4.69 -16.61
N TYR A 14 -12.57 -5.06 -17.75
CA TYR A 14 -11.26 -5.71 -17.83
C TYR A 14 -10.17 -4.79 -17.32
N LYS A 15 -10.18 -3.54 -17.68
CA LYS A 15 -9.18 -2.59 -17.24
C LYS A 15 -9.19 -2.46 -15.72
N TYR A 16 -10.36 -2.42 -15.12
CA TYR A 16 -10.50 -2.35 -13.67
C TYR A 16 -9.98 -3.64 -12.99
N VAL A 17 -10.34 -4.78 -13.54
CA VAL A 17 -9.90 -6.09 -13.05
C VAL A 17 -8.40 -6.25 -13.27
N ASP A 18 -7.88 -5.84 -14.42
CA ASP A 18 -6.44 -5.89 -14.72
C ASP A 18 -5.64 -5.02 -13.75
N ASP A 19 -6.10 -3.83 -13.44
CA ASP A 19 -5.45 -2.94 -12.48
C ASP A 19 -5.41 -3.60 -11.10
N ASN A 20 -6.50 -4.24 -10.68
CA ASN A 20 -6.57 -4.96 -9.42
C ASN A 20 -5.67 -6.21 -9.42
N GLU A 21 -5.70 -6.98 -10.50
CA GLU A 21 -4.82 -8.15 -10.67
C GLU A 21 -3.35 -7.73 -10.68
N SER A 22 -3.00 -6.67 -11.41
CA SER A 22 -1.65 -6.10 -11.42
C SER A 22 -1.19 -5.68 -10.03
N ALA A 23 -2.08 -5.13 -9.23
CA ALA A 23 -1.77 -4.74 -7.86
C ALA A 23 -1.46 -5.95 -6.97
N HIS A 24 -2.00 -7.12 -7.31
CA HIS A 24 -1.72 -8.37 -6.60
C HIS A 24 -0.50 -9.12 -7.14
N ASP A 25 0.12 -8.66 -8.21
CA ASP A 25 1.31 -9.30 -8.77
C ASP A 25 2.45 -9.33 -7.75
N GLY A 26 3.01 -10.52 -7.57
CA GLY A 26 4.11 -10.72 -6.63
C GLY A 26 3.67 -10.92 -5.18
N LEU A 27 2.38 -10.80 -4.89
CA LEU A 27 1.84 -11.07 -3.56
C LEU A 27 1.52 -12.57 -3.40
N PRO A 28 1.44 -13.08 -2.17
CA PRO A 28 1.12 -14.48 -1.96
C PRO A 28 -0.20 -14.88 -2.63
N THR A 29 -0.19 -15.99 -3.35
CA THR A 29 -1.38 -16.49 -4.05
C THR A 29 -2.52 -16.84 -3.11
N GLU A 30 -2.21 -17.20 -1.87
CA GLU A 30 -3.20 -17.50 -0.84
C GLU A 30 -4.02 -16.27 -0.43
N TRP A 31 -3.51 -15.05 -0.69
CA TRP A 31 -4.30 -13.84 -0.48
C TRP A 31 -5.36 -13.63 -1.55
N GLY A 32 -5.17 -14.26 -2.71
CA GLY A 32 -6.16 -14.25 -3.79
C GLY A 32 -6.70 -12.86 -4.05
N ASN A 33 -8.01 -12.69 -3.88
CA ASN A 33 -8.70 -11.42 -4.06
C ASN A 33 -9.02 -10.77 -2.70
N LYS A 34 -8.06 -10.80 -1.77
CA LYS A 34 -8.21 -10.20 -0.45
C LYS A 34 -7.49 -8.88 -0.36
N GLN A 35 -7.83 -8.10 0.67
CA GLN A 35 -7.26 -6.77 0.85
C GLN A 35 -5.83 -6.84 1.37
N VAL A 36 -4.99 -5.98 0.84
CA VAL A 36 -3.56 -5.92 1.16
C VAL A 36 -3.13 -4.46 1.34
N ILE A 37 -2.22 -4.23 2.27
CA ILE A 37 -1.53 -2.95 2.40
C ILE A 37 -0.03 -3.19 2.37
N CYS A 38 0.67 -2.38 1.57
CA CYS A 38 2.12 -2.43 1.48
C CYS A 38 2.73 -1.09 1.86
N MET A 39 3.87 -1.12 2.52
CA MET A 39 4.70 0.05 2.79
C MET A 39 6.09 -0.20 2.21
N PHE A 40 6.53 0.70 1.34
CA PHE A 40 7.83 0.59 0.68
C PHE A 40 8.75 1.71 1.14
N PHE A 41 9.98 1.35 1.46
CA PHE A 41 10.98 2.26 1.98
C PHE A 41 12.13 2.41 0.99
N PRO A 42 12.80 3.58 0.94
CA PRO A 42 14.03 3.71 0.18
C PRO A 42 15.09 2.71 0.67
N ASP A 43 15.83 2.11 -0.25
CA ASP A 43 16.84 1.10 0.08
C ASP A 43 17.95 1.62 1.00
N ASP A 44 18.25 2.90 0.88
CA ASP A 44 19.28 3.57 1.68
C ASP A 44 18.79 4.09 3.03
N SER A 45 17.51 3.87 3.34
CA SER A 45 16.96 4.24 4.64
C SER A 45 17.25 3.14 5.69
N PRO A 46 17.24 3.47 6.99
CA PRO A 46 17.35 2.44 8.04
C PRO A 46 16.28 1.37 7.92
N GLN A 47 15.07 1.75 7.52
CA GLN A 47 13.96 0.81 7.32
C GLN A 47 14.25 -0.11 6.13
N GLY A 48 14.83 0.40 5.07
CA GLY A 48 15.25 -0.42 3.93
C GLY A 48 16.26 -1.49 4.32
N GLU A 49 17.22 -1.14 5.17
CA GLU A 49 18.17 -2.12 5.70
C GLU A 49 17.48 -3.15 6.58
N GLU A 50 16.52 -2.74 7.41
CA GLU A 50 15.77 -3.62 8.29
C GLU A 50 15.02 -4.72 7.48
N PHE A 51 14.47 -4.36 6.35
CA PHE A 51 13.74 -5.31 5.49
C PHE A 51 14.65 -6.02 4.47
N SER A 52 15.97 -5.96 4.65
CA SER A 52 16.94 -6.70 3.84
C SER A 52 16.82 -6.46 2.33
N LYS A 53 16.30 -5.28 1.95
CA LYS A 53 16.07 -4.88 0.55
C LYS A 53 15.16 -5.82 -0.21
N GLY A 54 14.19 -6.39 0.51
CA GLY A 54 13.12 -7.21 -0.05
C GLY A 54 11.78 -6.81 0.56
N VAL A 55 10.72 -7.50 0.19
CA VAL A 55 9.39 -7.25 0.73
C VAL A 55 8.97 -8.40 1.63
N THR A 56 8.81 -8.11 2.91
CA THR A 56 8.33 -9.07 3.91
C THR A 56 6.82 -9.20 3.81
N MET A 57 6.31 -10.43 3.74
CA MET A 57 4.89 -10.71 3.64
C MET A 57 4.36 -11.17 5.00
N ILE A 58 3.32 -10.51 5.49
CA ILE A 58 2.69 -10.79 6.80
C ILE A 58 1.21 -11.03 6.56
N ASP A 59 0.67 -12.13 7.07
CA ASP A 59 -0.75 -12.43 6.91
C ASP A 59 -1.63 -11.71 7.94
N ALA A 60 -2.94 -11.88 7.82
CA ALA A 60 -3.92 -11.22 8.68
C ALA A 60 -3.88 -11.70 10.14
N ASP A 61 -3.18 -12.77 10.43
CA ASP A 61 -2.92 -13.27 11.79
C ASP A 61 -1.59 -12.77 12.35
N GLY A 62 -0.85 -11.98 11.59
CA GLY A 62 0.45 -11.47 11.98
C GLY A 62 1.60 -12.46 11.78
N VAL A 63 1.36 -13.52 11.01
CA VAL A 63 2.39 -14.52 10.72
C VAL A 63 3.20 -14.07 9.51
N GLU A 64 4.51 -14.05 9.65
CA GLU A 64 5.42 -13.74 8.56
C GLU A 64 5.52 -14.94 7.61
N LEU A 65 5.16 -14.72 6.35
CA LEU A 65 5.14 -15.75 5.32
C LEU A 65 6.46 -15.86 4.55
N GLY A 66 7.37 -14.93 4.74
CA GLY A 66 8.65 -14.87 4.05
C GLY A 66 8.85 -13.56 3.31
N GLU A 67 9.90 -13.51 2.50
CA GLU A 67 10.29 -12.32 1.76
C GLU A 67 10.23 -12.58 0.26
N ASN A 68 9.78 -11.56 -0.49
CA ASN A 68 9.86 -11.57 -1.94
C ASN A 68 10.89 -10.52 -2.38
N GLN A 69 12.02 -10.97 -2.88
CA GLN A 69 13.09 -10.09 -3.38
C GLN A 69 12.94 -9.76 -4.86
N ASN A 70 11.97 -10.38 -5.54
CA ASN A 70 11.77 -10.19 -6.98
C ASN A 70 10.86 -8.99 -7.30
N LEU A 71 10.24 -8.38 -6.29
CA LEU A 71 9.38 -7.19 -6.50
C LEU A 71 10.17 -5.93 -6.81
N ASN A 72 11.48 -5.97 -6.67
CA ASN A 72 12.38 -4.81 -6.87
C ASN A 72 11.96 -3.62 -5.97
N LYS A 73 11.51 -3.92 -4.77
CA LYS A 73 11.08 -2.96 -3.75
C LYS A 73 11.55 -3.45 -2.39
N THR A 74 11.50 -2.57 -1.41
CA THR A 74 11.92 -2.86 -0.05
C THR A 74 10.85 -2.41 0.92
N GLY A 75 10.43 -3.28 1.81
CA GLY A 75 9.41 -2.97 2.80
C GLY A 75 8.63 -4.18 3.25
N ALA A 76 7.33 -3.99 3.44
CA ALA A 76 6.45 -5.06 3.90
C ALA A 76 5.06 -4.94 3.30
N CYS A 77 4.40 -6.07 3.14
CA CYS A 77 2.98 -6.14 2.80
C CYS A 77 2.25 -6.96 3.85
N ILE A 78 1.09 -6.50 4.25
CA ILE A 78 0.21 -7.20 5.18
C ILE A 78 -1.10 -7.46 4.44
N GLY A 79 -1.50 -8.72 4.33
CA GLY A 79 -2.63 -9.07 3.48
C GLY A 79 -3.47 -10.22 3.99
N GLY A 80 -4.53 -10.49 3.25
CA GLY A 80 -5.48 -11.54 3.60
C GLY A 80 -6.71 -11.02 4.33
N PHE A 81 -7.05 -9.74 4.19
CA PHE A 81 -8.20 -9.12 4.85
C PHE A 81 -9.40 -9.05 3.89
N GLU A 82 -10.60 -9.10 4.45
CA GLU A 82 -11.83 -9.17 3.63
C GLU A 82 -12.88 -8.11 3.98
N ARG A 83 -12.74 -7.43 5.12
CA ARG A 83 -13.87 -6.71 5.71
C ARG A 83 -13.73 -5.20 5.82
N TYR A 84 -12.59 -4.66 5.46
CA TYR A 84 -12.39 -3.23 5.64
C TYR A 84 -13.12 -2.44 4.57
N SER A 85 -13.83 -1.41 4.99
CA SER A 85 -14.51 -0.47 4.10
C SER A 85 -13.87 0.91 4.10
N ASN A 86 -12.95 1.17 5.03
CA ASN A 86 -12.25 2.45 5.16
C ASN A 86 -10.74 2.23 5.24
N GLY A 87 -9.99 3.02 4.48
CA GLY A 87 -8.54 2.88 4.38
C GLY A 87 -7.81 3.14 5.68
N LEU A 88 -8.24 4.13 6.46
CA LEU A 88 -7.60 4.45 7.74
C LEU A 88 -7.77 3.31 8.75
N ASP A 89 -9.00 2.80 8.87
CA ASP A 89 -9.26 1.67 9.77
C ASP A 89 -8.40 0.46 9.38
N PHE A 90 -8.32 0.17 8.09
CA PHE A 90 -7.49 -0.89 7.56
C PHE A 90 -6.01 -0.67 7.91
N MET A 91 -5.50 0.51 7.64
CA MET A 91 -4.10 0.83 7.91
C MET A 91 -3.76 0.72 9.39
N MET A 92 -4.61 1.29 10.26
CA MET A 92 -4.34 1.31 11.70
C MET A 92 -4.41 -0.08 12.32
N ASP A 93 -5.34 -0.91 11.87
CA ASP A 93 -5.46 -2.28 12.39
C ASP A 93 -4.35 -3.19 11.86
N SER A 94 -4.09 -3.13 10.54
CA SER A 94 -3.13 -4.03 9.91
C SER A 94 -1.69 -3.75 10.35
N THR A 95 -1.30 -2.49 10.49
CA THR A 95 0.08 -2.14 10.86
C THR A 95 0.46 -2.60 12.25
N ARG A 96 -0.52 -2.80 13.14
CA ARG A 96 -0.26 -3.38 14.47
C ARG A 96 0.32 -4.78 14.42
N LEU A 97 0.01 -5.52 13.37
CA LEU A 97 0.50 -6.89 13.17
C LEU A 97 2.01 -6.94 12.90
N ALA A 98 2.60 -5.83 12.49
CA ALA A 98 4.03 -5.71 12.24
C ALA A 98 4.86 -5.40 13.48
N ARG A 99 4.25 -5.42 14.66
CA ARG A 99 4.94 -5.31 15.96
C ARG A 99 5.79 -4.04 16.10
N GLY A 100 5.29 -2.92 15.59
CA GLY A 100 5.96 -1.62 15.70
C GLY A 100 6.89 -1.27 14.54
N THR A 101 7.25 -2.19 13.67
CA THR A 101 8.12 -1.92 12.52
C THR A 101 7.46 -1.04 11.48
N LEU A 102 6.13 -0.96 11.48
CA LEU A 102 5.34 -0.17 10.55
C LEU A 102 4.42 0.83 11.28
N SER A 103 4.88 1.35 12.40
CA SER A 103 4.13 2.36 13.16
C SER A 103 3.81 3.57 12.29
N VAL A 104 2.63 4.16 12.51
CA VAL A 104 2.11 5.26 11.70
C VAL A 104 2.04 6.53 12.53
N GLY A 105 2.71 7.58 12.06
CA GLY A 105 2.58 8.93 12.61
C GLY A 105 1.76 9.79 11.67
N TYR A 106 0.77 10.49 12.20
CA TYR A 106 -0.12 11.31 11.39
C TYR A 106 -0.59 12.54 12.15
N ASP A 107 -0.99 13.55 11.39
CA ASP A 107 -1.66 14.73 11.91
C ASP A 107 -3.10 14.76 11.39
N VAL A 108 -4.00 15.37 12.16
CA VAL A 108 -5.38 15.59 11.75
C VAL A 108 -5.59 17.09 11.59
N GLY A 109 -5.95 17.50 10.37
CA GLY A 109 -6.19 18.89 10.03
C GLY A 109 -7.53 19.07 9.33
N GLN A 110 -7.76 20.28 8.82
CA GLN A 110 -8.99 20.59 8.11
C GLN A 110 -9.21 19.75 6.84
N TRP A 111 -8.14 19.20 6.28
CA TRP A 111 -8.19 18.36 5.08
C TRP A 111 -8.17 16.88 5.41
N GLY A 112 -8.33 16.50 6.68
CA GLY A 112 -8.35 15.12 7.13
C GLY A 112 -7.00 14.65 7.69
N TYR A 113 -6.74 13.37 7.54
CA TYR A 113 -5.55 12.70 8.07
C TYR A 113 -4.36 12.86 7.11
N TYR A 114 -3.25 13.34 7.64
CA TYR A 114 -2.00 13.44 6.91
C TYR A 114 -0.97 12.50 7.53
N VAL A 115 -0.57 11.47 6.80
CA VAL A 115 0.46 10.51 7.25
C VAL A 115 1.83 11.08 6.89
N HIS A 116 2.63 11.39 7.90
CA HIS A 116 3.99 11.94 7.70
C HIS A 116 5.07 10.90 8.00
N THR A 117 4.78 9.88 8.82
CA THR A 117 5.79 8.93 9.31
C THR A 117 5.25 7.51 9.22
N ILE A 118 6.01 6.63 8.61
CA ILE A 118 5.74 5.19 8.62
C ILE A 118 7.02 4.47 9.03
N GLY A 119 6.91 3.57 10.01
CA GLY A 119 8.06 2.81 10.47
C GLY A 119 9.21 3.65 11.02
N GLY A 120 8.90 4.84 11.50
CA GLY A 120 9.91 5.78 11.98
C GLY A 120 10.51 6.68 10.89
N LEU A 121 10.19 6.46 9.62
CA LEU A 121 10.67 7.33 8.54
C LEU A 121 9.70 8.49 8.33
N ASN A 122 10.14 9.69 8.77
CA ASN A 122 9.36 10.91 8.60
C ASN A 122 9.73 11.57 7.28
N ALA A 123 8.79 11.54 6.32
CA ALA A 123 9.02 12.12 4.99
C ALA A 123 9.26 13.63 5.06
N ASP A 124 8.62 14.34 6.00
CA ASP A 124 8.76 15.78 6.14
C ASP A 124 10.18 16.19 6.58
N ALA A 125 10.91 15.28 7.21
CA ALA A 125 12.27 15.52 7.68
C ALA A 125 13.35 15.03 6.71
N MET A 126 12.97 14.43 5.58
CA MET A 126 13.93 13.91 4.60
C MET A 126 14.62 15.03 3.86
N THR A 127 15.93 14.81 3.61
CA THR A 127 16.77 15.74 2.85
C THR A 127 17.52 15.00 1.74
N GLY A 128 17.86 15.72 0.68
CA GLY A 128 18.55 15.15 -0.47
C GLY A 128 18.49 16.11 -1.65
N ASP A 129 18.71 15.60 -2.85
CA ASP A 129 18.62 16.37 -4.10
C ASP A 129 17.16 16.54 -4.54
N PHE A 130 16.35 17.11 -3.64
CA PHE A 130 14.93 17.36 -3.88
C PHE A 130 14.46 18.49 -2.94
N ASN A 131 13.34 19.10 -3.27
CA ASN A 131 12.76 20.19 -2.47
C ASN A 131 12.01 19.67 -1.26
N GLY A 132 11.32 18.55 -1.42
CA GLY A 132 10.58 17.93 -0.35
C GLY A 132 10.26 16.48 -0.65
N ALA A 133 9.72 15.78 0.34
CA ALA A 133 9.30 14.39 0.23
C ALA A 133 7.98 14.20 0.98
N TYR A 134 7.21 13.21 0.56
CA TYR A 134 5.95 12.86 1.21
C TYR A 134 5.66 11.38 1.05
N TRP A 135 4.82 10.85 1.94
CA TRP A 135 4.28 9.51 1.78
C TRP A 135 3.12 9.54 0.80
N ASN A 136 3.30 8.87 -0.31
CA ASN A 136 2.31 8.82 -1.38
C ASN A 136 1.46 7.56 -1.24
N LEU A 137 0.14 7.73 -1.31
CA LEU A 137 -0.83 6.64 -1.22
C LEU A 137 -1.26 6.21 -2.62
N ASN A 138 -1.09 4.94 -2.92
CA ASN A 138 -1.63 4.33 -4.14
C ASN A 138 -2.77 3.39 -3.77
N HIS A 139 -3.76 3.32 -4.64
CA HIS A 139 -4.92 2.46 -4.54
C HIS A 139 -5.03 1.64 -5.82
N ASN A 140 -4.85 0.34 -5.71
CA ASN A 140 -4.82 -0.59 -6.84
C ASN A 140 -3.85 -0.15 -7.96
N GLY A 141 -2.66 0.28 -7.55
CA GLY A 141 -1.59 0.66 -8.46
C GLY A 141 -1.68 2.08 -9.03
N VAL A 142 -2.69 2.85 -8.64
CA VAL A 142 -2.91 4.23 -9.10
C VAL A 142 -2.86 5.18 -7.92
N VAL A 143 -2.30 6.37 -8.11
CA VAL A 143 -2.26 7.38 -7.06
C VAL A 143 -3.67 7.66 -6.55
N SER A 144 -3.87 7.58 -5.25
CA SER A 144 -5.17 7.86 -4.65
C SER A 144 -5.54 9.34 -4.80
N MET A 145 -6.77 9.60 -5.18
CA MET A 145 -7.30 10.96 -5.28
C MET A 145 -7.81 11.49 -3.96
N VAL A 146 -7.81 10.67 -2.92
CA VAL A 146 -8.28 11.03 -1.57
C VAL A 146 -7.26 10.58 -0.53
N GLY A 147 -7.30 11.20 0.64
CA GLY A 147 -6.46 10.78 1.77
C GLY A 147 -6.94 9.48 2.39
N ILE A 148 -6.11 8.92 3.25
CA ILE A 148 -6.36 7.59 3.85
C ILE A 148 -7.67 7.55 4.65
N GLY A 149 -8.07 8.66 5.27
CA GLY A 149 -9.30 8.72 6.06
C GLY A 149 -10.57 8.71 5.22
N ASP A 150 -10.47 9.13 3.95
CA ASP A 150 -11.60 9.20 3.02
C ASP A 150 -11.58 8.06 2.00
N LEU A 151 -10.58 7.19 2.05
CA LEU A 151 -10.45 6.10 1.11
C LEU A 151 -11.46 4.99 1.40
N VAL A 152 -12.32 4.72 0.41
CA VAL A 152 -13.28 3.63 0.49
C VAL A 152 -12.61 2.35 0.00
N MET A 153 -12.62 1.33 0.84
CA MET A 153 -12.05 0.03 0.54
C MET A 153 -13.11 -0.91 0.02
N SER A 154 -12.76 -1.67 -0.99
CA SER A 154 -13.58 -2.74 -1.57
C SER A 154 -12.85 -4.07 -1.47
N GLU A 155 -13.56 -5.15 -1.76
CA GLU A 155 -12.98 -6.49 -1.77
C GLU A 155 -11.78 -6.53 -2.72
N GLY A 156 -10.68 -7.12 -2.24
CA GLY A 156 -9.48 -7.31 -3.05
C GLY A 156 -8.63 -6.07 -3.27
N ASP A 157 -8.97 -4.94 -2.67
CA ASP A 157 -8.18 -3.72 -2.85
C ASP A 157 -6.78 -3.86 -2.26
N VAL A 158 -5.82 -3.34 -3.01
CA VAL A 158 -4.43 -3.22 -2.56
C VAL A 158 -4.10 -1.75 -2.42
N ILE A 159 -3.71 -1.34 -1.24
CA ILE A 159 -3.20 0.02 -1.02
C ILE A 159 -1.71 -0.05 -0.70
N SER A 160 -0.97 0.96 -1.12
CA SER A 160 0.45 1.01 -0.85
C SER A 160 0.92 2.43 -0.58
N TRP A 161 1.96 2.51 0.22
CA TRP A 161 2.64 3.74 0.56
C TRP A 161 4.07 3.69 0.07
N SER A 162 4.51 4.78 -0.53
CA SER A 162 5.91 4.94 -0.95
C SER A 162 6.31 6.40 -0.85
N ILE A 163 7.60 6.65 -0.70
CA ILE A 163 8.13 8.02 -0.66
C ILE A 163 8.20 8.57 -2.08
N GLU A 164 7.61 9.73 -2.26
CA GLU A 164 7.74 10.53 -3.48
C GLU A 164 8.40 11.86 -3.14
N THR A 165 9.13 12.40 -4.11
CA THR A 165 9.86 13.66 -3.95
C THR A 165 9.49 14.65 -5.04
N TRP A 166 9.73 15.95 -4.80
CA TRP A 166 9.53 16.99 -5.82
C TRP A 166 10.64 18.03 -5.80
#